data_3d408424e8d9c9bde3b4c972434c1514
#
_entry.id   3d408424e8d9c9bde3b4c972434c1514
#
_cell.length_a   1.000
_cell.length_b   1.000
_cell.length_c   1.000
_cell.angle_alpha   90.00
_cell.angle_beta   90.00
_cell.angle_gamma   90.00
#
_symmetry.space_group_name_H-M   'P 1'
#
loop_
_entity.id
_entity.type
_entity.pdbx_description
1 polymer ?
#
loop_
_entity_poly.entity_id
_entity_poly.type
_entity_poly.pdbx_seq_one_letter_code
_entity_poly.pdbx_strand_id
1 'polypeptide(L)'
;GVAITLSVTPCWCYGSETMDMDPMTIKGVWGFNGTERPGAVYLASVLATHAQKGLPAFGIYGHEVQDRDQVTEIPDDVKEKLLRFGRAAVAAATMRGKSYLQIGSVTMGIGGSIMDQDFMEEYLGLRVESVDEVEILRRMEEGIYDHEAYEKALAWTKDCLLYTSPSPRDRG
;
A
#
# COMPACT_ATOMS: atom_id res chain seq x y z
N GLY A 1 2.99 -1.21 18.57
CA GLY A 1 1.87 -2.10 18.25
C GLY A 1 2.15 -2.92 16.99
N VAL A 2 1.33 -3.90 16.72
CA VAL A 2 1.37 -4.69 15.49
C VAL A 2 0.68 -3.88 14.39
N ALA A 3 1.32 -3.74 13.23
CA ALA A 3 0.75 -2.98 12.11
C ALA A 3 0.11 -3.90 11.05
N ILE A 4 0.57 -5.15 10.97
CA ILE A 4 0.17 -6.12 9.94
C ILE A 4 -0.05 -7.46 10.62
N THR A 5 -1.13 -8.15 10.25
CA THR A 5 -1.42 -9.53 10.66
C THR A 5 -1.61 -10.41 9.44
N LEU A 6 -1.16 -11.64 9.52
CA LEU A 6 -1.42 -12.69 8.55
C LEU A 6 -1.94 -13.92 9.30
N SER A 7 -3.23 -14.20 9.15
CA SER A 7 -3.83 -15.42 9.64
C SER A 7 -3.66 -16.53 8.62
N VAL A 8 -3.22 -17.70 9.05
CA VAL A 8 -3.04 -18.87 8.18
C VAL A 8 -4.08 -19.92 8.55
N THR A 9 -4.89 -20.33 7.60
CA THR A 9 -5.98 -21.29 7.77
C THR A 9 -5.71 -22.55 6.95
N PRO A 10 -4.91 -23.49 7.49
CA PRO A 10 -4.57 -24.72 6.77
C PRO A 10 -5.74 -25.72 6.75
N CYS A 11 -6.67 -25.59 7.66
CA CYS A 11 -7.85 -26.44 7.78
C CYS A 11 -9.02 -25.66 8.36
N TRP A 12 -10.18 -26.31 8.44
CA TRP A 12 -11.34 -25.75 9.13
C TRP A 12 -11.04 -25.51 10.61
N CYS A 13 -11.31 -24.31 11.07
CA CYS A 13 -11.31 -23.92 12.49
C CYS A 13 -12.43 -22.89 12.74
N TYR A 14 -12.62 -22.46 13.99
CA TYR A 14 -13.66 -21.48 14.28
C TYR A 14 -13.24 -20.06 13.93
N GLY A 15 -14.11 -19.32 13.20
CA GLY A 15 -13.83 -17.99 12.70
C GLY A 15 -13.47 -16.97 13.77
N SER A 16 -14.10 -17.08 14.93
CA SER A 16 -13.87 -16.20 16.07
C SER A 16 -12.45 -16.26 16.63
N GLU A 17 -11.74 -17.36 16.42
CA GLU A 17 -10.39 -17.57 16.96
C GLU A 17 -9.29 -17.01 16.06
N THR A 18 -9.59 -16.76 14.79
CA THR A 18 -8.63 -16.32 13.77
C THR A 18 -8.86 -14.91 13.27
N MET A 19 -9.92 -14.26 13.76
CA MET A 19 -10.19 -12.88 13.41
C MET A 19 -9.26 -11.92 14.13
N ASP A 20 -8.71 -11.00 13.37
CA ASP A 20 -8.06 -9.81 13.91
C ASP A 20 -9.09 -8.69 14.03
N MET A 21 -9.51 -8.37 15.24
CA MET A 21 -10.52 -7.35 15.53
C MET A 21 -9.95 -5.94 15.69
N ASP A 22 -8.63 -5.76 15.64
CA ASP A 22 -8.01 -4.44 15.73
C ASP A 22 -8.26 -3.65 14.42
N PRO A 23 -9.01 -2.53 14.44
CA PRO A 23 -9.27 -1.75 13.24
C PRO A 23 -8.01 -1.11 12.64
N MET A 24 -6.93 -1.03 13.39
CA MET A 24 -5.69 -0.37 12.98
C MET A 24 -4.70 -1.31 12.29
N THR A 25 -4.91 -2.62 12.31
CA THR A 25 -4.04 -3.56 11.61
C THR A 25 -4.46 -3.80 10.17
N ILE A 26 -3.50 -4.01 9.29
CA ILE A 26 -3.71 -4.46 7.91
C ILE A 26 -3.75 -5.98 7.91
N LYS A 27 -4.86 -6.56 7.48
CA LYS A 27 -5.17 -7.97 7.66
C LYS A 27 -5.05 -8.75 6.36
N GLY A 28 -4.27 -9.83 6.40
CA GLY A 28 -4.26 -10.87 5.38
C GLY A 28 -4.74 -12.20 5.97
N VAL A 29 -5.41 -13.00 5.16
CA VAL A 29 -5.83 -14.36 5.52
C VAL A 29 -5.39 -15.29 4.40
N TRP A 30 -4.54 -16.25 4.71
CA TRP A 30 -4.10 -17.27 3.77
C TRP A 30 -4.80 -18.60 4.06
N GLY A 31 -5.64 -19.06 3.14
CA GLY A 31 -6.32 -20.34 3.21
C GLY A 31 -5.69 -21.37 2.29
N PHE A 32 -5.45 -22.57 2.81
CA PHE A 32 -4.97 -23.67 1.98
C PHE A 32 -6.09 -24.20 1.10
N ASN A 33 -5.80 -24.38 -0.17
CA ASN A 33 -6.71 -24.99 -1.14
C ASN A 33 -6.60 -26.52 -1.06
N GLY A 34 -7.15 -27.10 0.00
CA GLY A 34 -7.11 -28.54 0.24
C GLY A 34 -8.48 -29.21 0.09
N THR A 35 -8.51 -30.50 -0.25
CA THR A 35 -9.72 -31.29 -0.41
C THR A 35 -10.21 -31.91 0.89
N GLU A 36 -9.32 -32.42 1.73
CA GLU A 36 -9.65 -33.09 2.96
C GLU A 36 -9.91 -32.13 4.15
N ARG A 37 -9.27 -30.97 4.09
CA ARG A 37 -9.35 -29.95 5.12
C ARG A 37 -9.55 -28.59 4.46
N PRO A 38 -10.81 -28.14 4.32
CA PRO A 38 -11.15 -27.00 3.47
C PRO A 38 -10.72 -25.66 4.08
N GLY A 39 -9.43 -25.38 4.10
CA GLY A 39 -8.87 -24.10 4.53
C GLY A 39 -9.36 -22.92 3.66
N ALA A 40 -9.56 -23.16 2.36
CA ALA A 40 -10.10 -22.15 1.45
C ALA A 40 -11.58 -21.82 1.76
N VAL A 41 -12.39 -22.79 2.17
CA VAL A 41 -13.78 -22.54 2.61
C VAL A 41 -13.77 -21.71 3.90
N TYR A 42 -12.87 -22.04 4.80
CA TYR A 42 -12.71 -21.28 6.04
C TYR A 42 -12.21 -19.85 5.77
N LEU A 43 -11.29 -19.66 4.82
CA LEU A 43 -10.87 -18.34 4.34
C LEU A 43 -12.08 -17.47 3.94
N ALA A 44 -13.00 -18.03 3.14
CA ALA A 44 -14.21 -17.30 2.72
C ALA A 44 -15.07 -16.88 3.92
N SER A 45 -15.25 -17.77 4.89
CA SER A 45 -15.99 -17.48 6.12
C SER A 45 -15.32 -16.36 6.94
N VAL A 46 -14.01 -16.42 7.12
CA VAL A 46 -13.26 -15.39 7.87
C VAL A 46 -13.33 -14.04 7.19
N LEU A 47 -13.14 -14.00 5.86
CA LEU A 47 -13.26 -12.75 5.08
C LEU A 47 -14.67 -12.15 5.18
N ALA A 48 -15.72 -12.98 5.06
CA ALA A 48 -17.09 -12.53 5.19
C ALA A 48 -17.36 -11.95 6.60
N THR A 49 -16.83 -12.59 7.64
CA THR A 49 -17.00 -12.12 9.01
C THR A 49 -16.26 -10.80 9.25
N HIS A 50 -15.04 -10.64 8.74
CA HIS A 50 -14.33 -9.36 8.80
C HIS A 50 -15.12 -8.26 8.05
N ALA A 51 -15.64 -8.55 6.87
CA ALA A 51 -16.46 -7.61 6.10
C ALA A 51 -17.72 -7.16 6.85
N GLN A 52 -18.41 -8.09 7.53
CA GLN A 52 -19.57 -7.75 8.37
C GLN A 52 -19.24 -6.82 9.55
N LYS A 53 -18.00 -6.85 10.01
CA LYS A 53 -17.51 -5.97 11.09
C LYS A 53 -16.92 -4.66 10.57
N GLY A 54 -16.94 -4.42 9.26
CA GLY A 54 -16.29 -3.24 8.67
C GLY A 54 -14.76 -3.28 8.75
N LEU A 55 -14.17 -4.46 8.89
CA LEU A 55 -12.74 -4.68 9.00
C LEU A 55 -12.22 -5.37 7.74
N PRO A 56 -11.82 -4.64 6.70
CA PRO A 56 -11.39 -5.25 5.44
C PRO A 56 -10.17 -6.14 5.65
N ALA A 57 -10.20 -7.32 5.03
CA ALA A 57 -9.09 -8.27 5.03
C ALA A 57 -8.85 -8.81 3.62
N PHE A 58 -7.59 -9.14 3.31
CA PHE A 58 -7.16 -9.63 2.01
C PHE A 58 -7.04 -11.15 2.01
N GLY A 59 -7.75 -11.81 1.10
CA GLY A 59 -7.70 -13.25 0.92
C GLY A 59 -6.54 -13.69 0.03
N ILE A 60 -5.82 -14.71 0.49
CA ILE A 60 -4.72 -15.33 -0.25
C ILE A 60 -4.97 -16.83 -0.33
N TYR A 61 -4.98 -17.38 -1.55
CA TYR A 61 -5.07 -18.82 -1.80
C TYR A 61 -4.42 -19.16 -3.14
N GLY A 62 -4.04 -20.43 -3.32
CA GLY A 62 -3.39 -20.94 -4.52
C GLY A 62 -4.36 -21.57 -5.50
N HIS A 63 -3.89 -21.80 -6.74
CA HIS A 63 -4.61 -22.56 -7.76
C HIS A 63 -4.47 -24.06 -7.54
N GLU A 64 -3.31 -24.50 -7.05
CA GLU A 64 -3.03 -25.90 -6.81
C GLU A 64 -3.70 -26.39 -5.53
N VAL A 65 -4.17 -27.64 -5.56
CA VAL A 65 -4.70 -28.31 -4.39
C VAL A 65 -3.53 -28.71 -3.49
N GLN A 66 -3.57 -28.22 -2.26
CA GLN A 66 -2.55 -28.50 -1.25
C GLN A 66 -3.07 -29.53 -0.26
N ASP A 67 -2.88 -30.81 -0.55
CA ASP A 67 -3.21 -31.86 0.41
C ASP A 67 -2.13 -31.96 1.48
N ARG A 68 -2.59 -32.20 2.71
CA ARG A 68 -1.80 -32.15 3.95
C ARG A 68 -0.47 -32.91 3.89
N ASP A 69 -0.48 -34.08 3.24
CA ASP A 69 0.66 -35.00 3.25
C ASP A 69 1.66 -34.76 2.09
N GLN A 70 1.36 -33.81 1.21
CA GLN A 70 2.14 -33.52 0.01
C GLN A 70 2.74 -32.12 -0.01
N VAL A 71 2.37 -31.24 0.93
CA VAL A 71 2.84 -29.86 0.92
C VAL A 71 4.14 -29.74 1.71
N THR A 72 5.22 -29.67 0.98
CA THR A 72 6.56 -29.39 1.53
C THR A 72 6.97 -27.93 1.33
N GLU A 73 6.36 -27.23 0.37
CA GLU A 73 6.72 -25.86 -0.01
C GLU A 73 5.47 -25.01 -0.25
N ILE A 74 5.64 -23.70 -0.17
CA ILE A 74 4.60 -22.74 -0.53
C ILE A 74 4.55 -22.65 -2.06
N PRO A 75 3.38 -22.86 -2.72
CA PRO A 75 3.25 -22.70 -4.16
C PRO A 75 3.67 -21.31 -4.63
N ASP A 76 4.27 -21.21 -5.81
CA ASP A 76 4.84 -19.97 -6.32
C ASP A 76 3.81 -18.85 -6.45
N ASP A 77 2.59 -19.16 -6.90
CA ASP A 77 1.50 -18.18 -7.00
C ASP A 77 1.04 -17.65 -5.63
N VAL A 78 1.05 -18.50 -4.60
CA VAL A 78 0.78 -18.10 -3.21
C VAL A 78 1.91 -17.25 -2.66
N LYS A 79 3.15 -17.65 -2.91
CA LYS A 79 4.35 -16.90 -2.50
C LYS A 79 4.34 -15.49 -3.10
N GLU A 80 4.02 -15.36 -4.38
CA GLU A 80 3.89 -14.06 -5.03
C GLU A 80 2.82 -13.19 -4.36
N LYS A 81 1.62 -13.75 -4.08
CA LYS A 81 0.53 -13.05 -3.41
C LYS A 81 0.90 -12.62 -1.99
N LEU A 82 1.57 -13.48 -1.23
CA LEU A 82 2.07 -13.17 0.12
C LEU A 82 3.08 -12.03 0.10
N LEU A 83 4.03 -12.06 -0.83
CA LEU A 83 5.03 -11.00 -0.98
C LEU A 83 4.40 -9.67 -1.42
N ARG A 84 3.41 -9.71 -2.32
CA ARG A 84 2.66 -8.53 -2.76
C ARG A 84 1.89 -7.92 -1.59
N PHE A 85 1.14 -8.74 -0.84
CA PHE A 85 0.44 -8.31 0.37
C PHE A 85 1.42 -7.68 1.37
N GLY A 86 2.51 -8.37 1.70
CA GLY A 86 3.50 -7.89 2.66
C GLY A 86 4.11 -6.54 2.28
N ARG A 87 4.51 -6.37 1.01
CA ARG A 87 5.05 -5.09 0.50
C ARG A 87 4.02 -3.96 0.57
N ALA A 88 2.79 -4.21 0.13
CA ALA A 88 1.72 -3.22 0.19
C ALA A 88 1.37 -2.84 1.63
N ALA A 89 1.28 -3.83 2.52
CA ALA A 89 0.97 -3.62 3.92
C ALA A 89 2.08 -2.83 4.65
N VAL A 90 3.35 -3.13 4.38
CA VAL A 90 4.48 -2.36 4.91
C VAL A 90 4.43 -0.91 4.40
N ALA A 91 4.18 -0.69 3.11
CA ALA A 91 4.05 0.64 2.55
C ALA A 91 2.94 1.44 3.24
N ALA A 92 1.74 0.86 3.36
CA ALA A 92 0.61 1.51 4.03
C ALA A 92 0.88 1.76 5.54
N ALA A 93 1.47 0.79 6.24
CA ALA A 93 1.82 0.94 7.65
C ALA A 93 2.87 2.04 7.89
N THR A 94 3.81 2.23 6.95
CA THR A 94 4.84 3.27 7.07
C THR A 94 4.35 4.69 6.77
N MET A 95 3.21 4.84 6.11
CA MET A 95 2.58 6.14 5.90
C MET A 95 1.92 6.69 7.17
N ARG A 96 1.43 5.82 8.06
CA ARG A 96 0.73 6.23 9.28
C ARG A 96 1.57 7.14 10.17
N GLY A 97 0.96 8.24 10.60
CA GLY A 97 1.61 9.24 11.46
C GLY A 97 2.60 10.15 10.73
N LYS A 98 2.73 10.02 9.41
CA LYS A 98 3.54 10.95 8.59
C LYS A 98 2.68 12.09 8.06
N SER A 99 3.34 13.08 7.48
CA SER A 99 2.69 14.23 6.85
C SER A 99 2.75 14.09 5.34
N TYR A 100 1.66 14.46 4.69
CA TYR A 100 1.60 14.74 3.26
C TYR A 100 1.75 16.26 3.07
N LEU A 101 2.79 16.69 2.38
CA LEU A 101 3.03 18.10 2.13
C LEU A 101 2.35 18.53 0.83
N GLN A 102 1.41 19.44 0.94
CA GLN A 102 0.79 20.14 -0.19
C GLN A 102 1.49 21.48 -0.39
N ILE A 103 2.04 21.68 -1.57
CA ILE A 103 2.68 22.96 -1.95
C ILE A 103 1.69 23.75 -2.81
N GLY A 104 1.35 24.97 -2.39
CA GLY A 104 0.33 25.79 -3.01
C GLY A 104 -1.09 25.38 -2.61
N SER A 105 -2.05 25.72 -3.45
CA SER A 105 -3.47 25.41 -3.22
C SER A 105 -4.17 24.97 -4.51
N VAL A 106 -5.49 24.90 -4.50
CA VAL A 106 -6.29 24.54 -5.68
C VAL A 106 -6.06 25.58 -6.78
N THR A 107 -5.52 25.13 -7.91
CA THR A 107 -5.21 26.00 -9.06
C THR A 107 -6.34 25.93 -10.09
N MET A 108 -6.89 27.09 -10.44
CA MET A 108 -7.88 27.27 -11.52
C MET A 108 -9.10 26.34 -11.46
N GLY A 109 -9.49 25.87 -10.27
CA GLY A 109 -10.65 24.99 -10.11
C GLY A 109 -10.44 23.57 -10.66
N ILE A 110 -9.18 23.14 -10.83
CA ILE A 110 -8.88 21.78 -11.26
C ILE A 110 -9.20 20.81 -10.13
N GLY A 111 -10.27 20.03 -10.28
CA GLY A 111 -10.75 19.11 -9.25
C GLY A 111 -9.72 18.09 -8.76
N GLY A 112 -8.83 17.63 -9.63
CA GLY A 112 -7.76 16.70 -9.27
C GLY A 112 -6.67 17.28 -8.36
N SER A 113 -6.62 18.60 -8.16
CA SER A 113 -5.72 19.26 -7.22
C SER A 113 -6.32 19.46 -5.82
N ILE A 114 -7.59 19.10 -5.64
CA ILE A 114 -8.28 19.20 -4.33
C ILE A 114 -7.90 17.98 -3.51
N MET A 115 -7.26 18.21 -2.38
CA MET A 115 -6.92 17.18 -1.41
C MET A 115 -8.01 17.06 -0.35
N ASP A 116 -8.59 15.87 -0.21
CA ASP A 116 -9.48 15.54 0.89
C ASP A 116 -8.66 15.12 2.11
N GLN A 117 -8.62 15.99 3.11
CA GLN A 117 -7.85 15.78 4.34
C GLN A 117 -8.42 14.64 5.17
N ASP A 118 -9.74 14.54 5.26
CA ASP A 118 -10.41 13.49 6.03
C ASP A 118 -10.11 12.10 5.43
N PHE A 119 -10.11 12.00 4.10
CA PHE A 119 -9.70 10.79 3.41
C PHE A 119 -8.25 10.40 3.73
N MET A 120 -7.34 11.36 3.72
CA MET A 120 -5.92 11.11 4.01
C MET A 120 -5.71 10.63 5.44
N GLU A 121 -6.42 11.21 6.41
CA GLU A 121 -6.34 10.77 7.81
C GLU A 121 -6.99 9.40 8.03
N GLU A 122 -8.21 9.21 7.54
CA GLU A 122 -9.00 8.00 7.80
C GLU A 122 -8.38 6.76 7.16
N TYR A 123 -8.01 6.85 5.87
CA TYR A 123 -7.57 5.67 5.11
C TYR A 123 -6.06 5.46 5.11
N LEU A 124 -5.28 6.54 5.17
CA LEU A 124 -3.81 6.45 5.09
C LEU A 124 -3.11 6.81 6.40
N GLY A 125 -3.82 7.40 7.36
CA GLY A 125 -3.25 7.89 8.61
C GLY A 125 -2.25 9.02 8.42
N LEU A 126 -2.40 9.80 7.33
CA LEU A 126 -1.53 10.90 6.95
C LEU A 126 -2.14 12.24 7.37
N ARG A 127 -1.34 13.11 7.95
CA ARG A 127 -1.72 14.53 8.12
C ARG A 127 -1.44 15.28 6.83
N VAL A 128 -2.32 16.21 6.46
CA VAL A 128 -2.06 17.14 5.36
C VAL A 128 -1.54 18.45 5.93
N GLU A 129 -0.37 18.87 5.48
CA GLU A 129 0.25 20.15 5.81
C GLU A 129 0.42 20.96 4.54
N SER A 130 0.04 22.23 4.57
CA SER A 130 0.12 23.13 3.41
C SER A 130 1.22 24.15 3.59
N VAL A 131 1.98 24.36 2.51
CA VAL A 131 3.05 25.35 2.42
C VAL A 131 2.84 26.18 1.18
N ASP A 132 3.00 27.50 1.30
CA ASP A 132 2.91 28.42 0.17
C ASP A 132 4.13 28.24 -0.78
N GLU A 133 3.89 28.42 -2.07
CA GLU A 133 4.97 28.34 -3.10
C GLU A 133 6.09 29.36 -2.87
N VAL A 134 5.78 30.47 -2.23
CA VAL A 134 6.79 31.50 -1.86
C VAL A 134 7.89 30.91 -0.99
N GLU A 135 7.59 29.92 -0.15
CA GLU A 135 8.62 29.25 0.65
C GLU A 135 9.63 28.47 -0.23
N ILE A 136 9.19 27.91 -1.35
CA ILE A 136 10.09 27.26 -2.30
C ILE A 136 11.04 28.29 -2.92
N LEU A 137 10.50 29.41 -3.40
CA LEU A 137 11.31 30.49 -3.97
C LEU A 137 12.31 31.04 -2.97
N ARG A 138 11.89 31.30 -1.72
CA ARG A 138 12.77 31.75 -0.65
C ARG A 138 13.92 30.76 -0.41
N ARG A 139 13.63 29.46 -0.33
CA ARG A 139 14.65 28.43 -0.14
C ARG A 139 15.63 28.36 -1.30
N MET A 140 15.15 28.51 -2.54
CA MET A 140 16.00 28.53 -3.72
C MET A 140 16.94 29.75 -3.68
N GLU A 141 16.43 30.94 -3.37
CA GLU A 141 17.21 32.20 -3.30
C GLU A 141 18.25 32.16 -2.17
N GLU A 142 17.89 31.59 -1.00
CA GLU A 142 18.77 31.51 0.16
C GLU A 142 19.68 30.26 0.17
N GLY A 143 19.53 29.35 -0.81
CA GLY A 143 20.33 28.12 -0.89
C GLY A 143 19.98 27.10 0.21
N ILE A 144 18.75 27.13 0.75
CA ILE A 144 18.30 26.24 1.84
C ILE A 144 17.73 24.96 1.23
N TYR A 145 18.60 24.07 0.76
CA TYR A 145 18.24 22.74 0.27
C TYR A 145 19.43 21.78 0.40
N ASP A 146 19.16 20.49 0.31
CA ASP A 146 20.19 19.45 0.29
C ASP A 146 20.89 19.46 -1.09
N HIS A 147 22.11 20.00 -1.12
CA HIS A 147 22.91 20.15 -2.33
C HIS A 147 23.29 18.80 -2.96
N GLU A 148 23.59 17.78 -2.15
CA GLU A 148 23.92 16.44 -2.67
C GLU A 148 22.70 15.78 -3.32
N ALA A 149 21.53 15.86 -2.68
CA ALA A 149 20.27 15.37 -3.25
C ALA A 149 19.89 16.15 -4.54
N TYR A 150 20.12 17.45 -4.56
CA TYR A 150 19.90 18.29 -5.75
C TYR A 150 20.75 17.84 -6.94
N GLU A 151 22.07 17.64 -6.76
CA GLU A 151 22.96 17.19 -7.82
C GLU A 151 22.57 15.81 -8.37
N LYS A 152 22.19 14.88 -7.48
CA LYS A 152 21.69 13.56 -7.89
C LYS A 152 20.40 13.67 -8.72
N ALA A 153 19.46 14.49 -8.26
CA ALA A 153 18.20 14.71 -8.98
C ALA A 153 18.43 15.39 -10.33
N LEU A 154 19.34 16.36 -10.40
CA LEU A 154 19.69 17.05 -11.62
C LEU A 154 20.34 16.10 -12.64
N ALA A 155 21.27 15.25 -12.21
CA ALA A 155 21.90 14.26 -13.07
C ALA A 155 20.84 13.27 -13.62
N TRP A 156 19.98 12.74 -12.76
CA TRP A 156 18.89 11.86 -13.15
C TRP A 156 17.92 12.54 -14.14
N THR A 157 17.58 13.81 -13.91
CA THR A 157 16.68 14.56 -14.80
C THR A 157 17.30 14.74 -16.18
N LYS A 158 18.60 15.06 -16.25
CA LYS A 158 19.33 15.19 -17.53
C LYS A 158 19.33 13.87 -18.30
N ASP A 159 19.60 12.75 -17.63
CA ASP A 159 19.56 11.43 -18.25
C ASP A 159 18.17 11.08 -18.76
N CYS A 160 17.11 11.35 -18.01
CA CYS A 160 15.72 11.12 -18.43
C CYS A 160 15.34 11.98 -19.63
N LEU A 161 15.72 13.25 -19.66
CA LEU A 161 15.34 14.18 -20.75
C LEU A 161 16.04 13.86 -22.08
N LEU A 162 17.18 13.19 -22.05
CA LEU A 162 17.86 12.74 -23.28
C LEU A 162 17.06 11.66 -24.02
N TYR A 163 16.18 10.95 -23.35
CA TYR A 163 15.34 9.89 -23.94
C TYR A 163 13.91 10.33 -24.21
N THR A 164 13.48 11.49 -23.74
CA THR A 164 12.17 12.05 -24.09
C THR A 164 12.25 12.73 -25.45
N SER A 165 11.35 12.32 -26.35
CA SER A 165 11.21 12.96 -27.66
C SER A 165 11.02 14.48 -27.50
N PRO A 166 11.74 15.34 -28.21
CA PRO A 166 11.54 16.77 -28.07
C PRO A 166 10.09 17.13 -28.36
N SER A 167 9.55 18.10 -27.60
CA SER A 167 8.21 18.61 -27.82
C SER A 167 8.00 18.99 -29.30
N PRO A 168 6.81 18.78 -29.87
CA PRO A 168 6.51 19.27 -31.23
C PRO A 168 6.82 20.77 -31.47
N ARG A 169 6.88 21.56 -30.37
CA ARG A 169 7.25 22.98 -30.41
C ARG A 169 8.76 23.21 -30.64
N ASP A 170 9.59 22.22 -30.33
CA ASP A 170 11.05 22.33 -30.48
C ASP A 170 11.54 21.83 -31.83
N ARG A 171 10.62 21.50 -32.75
CA ARG A 171 10.91 21.07 -34.14
C ARG A 171 10.74 22.20 -35.17
N GLY A 172 10.75 23.43 -34.72
CA GLY A 172 10.71 24.62 -35.60
C GLY A 172 12.07 25.01 -36.16
#